data_a8fe0b229e91a8973c546be9c9c93758
#
_entry.id   a8fe0b229e91a8973c546be9c9c93758
#
_cell.length_a   1.000
_cell.length_b   1.000
_cell.length_c   1.000
_cell.angle_alpha   90.00
_cell.angle_beta   90.00
_cell.angle_gamma   90.00
#
_symmetry.space_group_name_H-M   'P 1'
#
loop_
_entity.id
_entity.type
_entity.pdbx_description
1 polymer ?
#
loop_
_entity_poly.entity_id
_entity_poly.type
_entity_poly.pdbx_seq_one_letter_code
_entity_poly.pdbx_strand_id
1 'polypeptide(L)'
;DSAFVRIVDYHTNLVCIRRNGETLLEKECVTREDGLIGRSCLSVEGIVAFADTVNLGNVQEVLERQIAYNMDIAEEGLRGNYGANIGSTILLGRESDINCKMRTWAAAASDARMNGCEKPVVINSGSGNQGITASVPVIVYARETGKSHEELLRALCVSNLVTTHLKTGIGRLSAYCGAVSAGVGAGAGIAYLKGGRFETIAHTVVNAIAVTSGIICDGAKASCAAKIAASVDAGLLGLAMFESGNQFFGGDGIVKKGVENTIATVGKLVRIGMEQTDKEIIHLMMEA
;
A
#
# COMPACT_ATOMS: atom_id res chain seq x y z
N ASP A 1 18.58 26.49 -22.76
CA ASP A 1 18.15 25.19 -23.29
C ASP A 1 16.80 24.81 -22.66
N SER A 2 15.92 24.20 -23.44
CA SER A 2 14.61 23.71 -23.00
C SER A 2 14.48 22.21 -23.27
N ALA A 3 13.81 21.49 -22.37
CA ALA A 3 13.45 20.10 -22.56
C ALA A 3 11.99 19.90 -22.13
N PHE A 4 11.26 19.11 -22.90
CA PHE A 4 9.89 18.72 -22.61
C PHE A 4 9.75 17.20 -22.72
N VAL A 5 9.18 16.58 -21.69
CA VAL A 5 8.89 15.15 -21.66
C VAL A 5 7.44 14.95 -21.26
N ARG A 6 6.70 14.11 -21.98
CA ARG A 6 5.32 13.74 -21.65
C ARG A 6 5.23 12.23 -21.44
N ILE A 7 4.75 11.85 -20.27
CA ILE A 7 4.43 10.48 -19.89
C ILE A 7 2.93 10.41 -19.66
N VAL A 8 2.27 9.37 -20.15
CA VAL A 8 0.81 9.20 -20.06
C VAL A 8 0.46 7.83 -19.51
N ASP A 9 -0.46 7.78 -18.55
CA ASP A 9 -1.03 6.59 -17.90
C ASP A 9 -0.04 5.74 -17.08
N TYR A 10 1.12 5.39 -17.63
CA TYR A 10 2.13 4.53 -17.01
C TYR A 10 3.48 5.24 -16.93
N HIS A 11 4.24 5.00 -15.87
CA HIS A 11 5.57 5.59 -15.66
C HIS A 11 6.55 5.34 -16.82
N THR A 12 6.35 4.27 -17.58
CA THR A 12 7.17 3.89 -18.73
C THR A 12 6.57 4.29 -20.08
N ASN A 13 5.34 4.83 -20.10
CA ASN A 13 4.67 5.24 -21.33
C ASN A 13 5.08 6.65 -21.74
N LEU A 14 6.29 6.76 -22.25
CA LEU A 14 6.87 7.99 -22.77
C LEU A 14 6.28 8.25 -24.15
N VAL A 15 5.49 9.32 -24.31
CA VAL A 15 4.78 9.64 -25.56
C VAL A 15 5.37 10.83 -26.31
N CYS A 16 6.08 11.74 -25.64
CA CYS A 16 6.73 12.86 -26.31
C CYS A 16 8.04 13.25 -25.62
N ILE A 17 9.07 13.51 -26.41
CA ILE A 17 10.32 14.16 -25.99
C ILE A 17 10.63 15.28 -26.97
N ARG A 18 10.88 16.49 -26.45
CA ARG A 18 11.37 17.61 -27.22
C ARG A 18 12.60 18.23 -26.56
N ARG A 19 13.52 18.72 -27.36
CA ARG A 19 14.71 19.48 -26.93
C ARG A 19 14.87 20.73 -27.80
N ASN A 20 14.93 21.88 -27.17
CA ASN A 20 15.07 23.18 -27.86
C ASN A 20 14.07 23.39 -29.02
N GLY A 21 12.84 22.89 -28.85
CA GLY A 21 11.77 22.96 -29.87
C GLY A 21 11.80 21.83 -30.90
N GLU A 22 12.87 21.04 -30.99
CA GLU A 22 12.96 19.86 -31.85
C GLU A 22 12.25 18.67 -31.21
N THR A 23 11.41 17.95 -31.96
CA THR A 23 10.73 16.75 -31.51
C THR A 23 11.62 15.52 -31.74
N LEU A 24 12.11 14.92 -30.67
CA LEU A 24 12.95 13.70 -30.69
C LEU A 24 12.13 12.42 -30.65
N LEU A 25 10.96 12.46 -30.01
CA LEU A 25 10.03 11.34 -29.93
C LEU A 25 8.60 11.89 -29.92
N GLU A 26 7.72 11.33 -30.74
CA GLU A 26 6.28 11.52 -30.67
C GLU A 26 5.59 10.20 -31.00
N LYS A 27 4.74 9.74 -30.09
CA LYS A 27 3.93 8.52 -30.24
C LYS A 27 2.48 8.85 -30.02
N GLU A 28 1.60 8.20 -30.75
CA GLU A 28 0.17 8.26 -30.48
C GLU A 28 -0.13 7.86 -29.04
N CYS A 29 -0.91 8.68 -28.37
CA CYS A 29 -1.37 8.39 -27.01
C CYS A 29 -2.47 7.33 -27.08
N VAL A 30 -2.09 6.07 -27.17
CA VAL A 30 -3.03 4.96 -27.02
C VAL A 30 -3.25 4.75 -25.53
N THR A 31 -4.36 5.26 -25.00
CA THR A 31 -4.86 4.85 -23.70
C THR A 31 -5.20 3.36 -23.81
N ARG A 32 -4.31 2.50 -23.32
CA ARG A 32 -4.65 1.09 -23.14
C ARG A 32 -5.67 1.06 -22.02
N GLU A 33 -6.89 0.59 -22.33
CA GLU A 33 -7.76 0.08 -21.28
C GLU A 33 -6.94 -0.94 -20.53
N ASP A 34 -6.62 -0.60 -19.27
CA ASP A 34 -5.78 -1.44 -18.47
C ASP A 34 -6.32 -2.86 -18.41
N GLY A 35 -5.41 -3.81 -18.43
CA GLY A 35 -5.64 -5.18 -18.00
C GLY A 35 -6.08 -5.32 -16.53
N LEU A 36 -7.01 -4.47 -16.08
CA LEU A 36 -7.86 -4.66 -14.91
C LEU A 36 -8.87 -5.79 -15.16
N ILE A 37 -8.80 -6.38 -16.35
CA ILE A 37 -9.50 -7.61 -16.73
C ILE A 37 -9.18 -8.66 -15.67
N GLY A 38 -10.20 -9.04 -14.90
CA GLY A 38 -10.11 -10.03 -13.85
C GLY A 38 -10.10 -9.51 -12.41
N ARG A 39 -9.89 -8.22 -12.12
CA ARG A 39 -9.94 -7.71 -10.74
C ARG A 39 -11.36 -7.69 -10.15
N SER A 40 -12.40 -7.77 -10.97
CA SER A 40 -13.78 -7.93 -10.53
C SER A 40 -14.06 -9.26 -9.83
N CYS A 41 -13.17 -10.26 -9.95
CA CYS A 41 -13.25 -11.51 -9.22
C CYS A 41 -12.73 -11.42 -7.79
N LEU A 42 -12.06 -10.32 -7.41
CA LEU A 42 -11.50 -10.15 -6.08
C LEU A 42 -12.61 -9.93 -5.05
N SER A 43 -12.53 -10.70 -3.97
CA SER A 43 -13.30 -10.49 -2.73
C SER A 43 -12.42 -10.90 -1.56
N VAL A 44 -12.66 -10.38 -0.37
CA VAL A 44 -11.87 -10.76 0.82
C VAL A 44 -11.95 -12.25 1.07
N GLU A 45 -13.14 -12.85 0.93
CA GLU A 45 -13.34 -14.30 1.08
C GLU A 45 -12.54 -15.10 0.03
N GLY A 46 -12.65 -14.71 -1.25
CA GLY A 46 -11.92 -15.34 -2.34
C GLY A 46 -10.40 -15.19 -2.20
N ILE A 47 -9.91 -14.07 -1.68
CA ILE A 47 -8.49 -13.85 -1.42
C ILE A 47 -7.98 -14.79 -0.32
N VAL A 48 -8.73 -14.98 0.75
CA VAL A 48 -8.38 -15.93 1.82
C VAL A 48 -8.36 -17.36 1.27
N ALA A 49 -9.40 -17.77 0.56
CA ALA A 49 -9.48 -19.09 -0.06
C ALA A 49 -8.32 -19.33 -1.04
N PHE A 50 -7.96 -18.32 -1.84
CA PHE A 50 -6.79 -18.38 -2.71
C PHE A 50 -5.50 -18.59 -1.94
N ALA A 51 -5.27 -17.81 -0.89
CA ALA A 51 -4.06 -17.92 -0.07
C ALA A 51 -3.92 -19.30 0.60
N ASP A 52 -5.05 -19.90 1.03
CA ASP A 52 -5.07 -21.24 1.63
C ASP A 52 -4.76 -22.36 0.61
N THR A 53 -5.12 -22.18 -0.67
CA THR A 53 -5.10 -23.26 -1.68
C THR A 53 -4.09 -23.08 -2.80
N VAL A 54 -3.54 -21.89 -3.00
CA VAL A 54 -2.61 -21.61 -4.10
C VAL A 54 -1.40 -22.53 -4.06
N ASN A 55 -1.02 -23.06 -5.22
CA ASN A 55 0.29 -23.70 -5.37
C ASN A 55 1.36 -22.59 -5.30
N LEU A 56 2.15 -22.60 -4.24
CA LEU A 56 3.15 -21.57 -3.97
C LEU A 56 4.16 -21.41 -5.11
N GLY A 57 4.48 -22.47 -5.85
CA GLY A 57 5.35 -22.39 -7.02
C GLY A 57 4.90 -21.36 -8.06
N ASN A 58 3.60 -21.07 -8.13
CA ASN A 58 3.04 -20.10 -9.09
C ASN A 58 3.24 -18.62 -8.66
N VAL A 59 3.49 -18.37 -7.38
CA VAL A 59 3.59 -17.01 -6.81
C VAL A 59 4.95 -16.75 -6.15
N GLN A 60 5.73 -17.79 -5.92
CA GLN A 60 6.97 -17.75 -5.15
C GLN A 60 7.97 -16.76 -5.73
N GLU A 61 8.25 -16.80 -7.02
CA GLU A 61 9.27 -15.95 -7.63
C GLU A 61 9.00 -14.45 -7.39
N VAL A 62 7.75 -14.04 -7.56
CA VAL A 62 7.35 -12.63 -7.38
C VAL A 62 7.39 -12.22 -5.91
N LEU A 63 6.98 -13.11 -5.00
CA LEU A 63 6.98 -12.83 -3.56
C LEU A 63 8.40 -12.84 -2.98
N GLU A 64 9.27 -13.75 -3.40
CA GLU A 64 10.68 -13.77 -3.00
C GLU A 64 11.40 -12.49 -3.42
N ARG A 65 11.14 -12.03 -4.64
CA ARG A 65 11.69 -10.75 -5.10
C ARG A 65 11.16 -9.59 -4.26
N GLN A 66 9.88 -9.60 -3.88
CA GLN A 66 9.29 -8.60 -3.00
C GLN A 66 9.93 -8.62 -1.62
N ILE A 67 10.14 -9.80 -1.04
CA ILE A 67 10.81 -9.97 0.26
C ILE A 67 12.23 -9.40 0.17
N ALA A 68 13.00 -9.82 -0.82
CA ALA A 68 14.41 -9.44 -0.96
C ALA A 68 14.55 -7.92 -1.14
N TYR A 69 13.86 -7.33 -2.10
CA TYR A 69 14.05 -5.92 -2.46
C TYR A 69 13.46 -4.96 -1.41
N ASN A 70 12.25 -5.27 -0.92
CA ASN A 70 11.60 -4.36 0.01
C ASN A 70 12.23 -4.41 1.41
N MET A 71 12.84 -5.54 1.80
CA MET A 71 13.62 -5.61 3.03
C MET A 71 15.00 -4.96 2.89
N ASP A 72 15.67 -5.11 1.76
CA ASP A 72 16.96 -4.49 1.52
C ASP A 72 16.92 -2.96 1.60
N ILE A 73 15.90 -2.34 1.00
CA ILE A 73 15.72 -0.89 1.13
C ILE A 73 15.27 -0.49 2.55
N ALA A 74 14.52 -1.34 3.27
CA ALA A 74 14.15 -1.08 4.65
C ALA A 74 15.36 -1.08 5.59
N GLU A 75 16.26 -2.04 5.42
CA GLU A 75 17.53 -2.10 6.14
C GLU A 75 18.41 -0.87 5.85
N GLU A 76 18.45 -0.45 4.59
CA GLU A 76 19.18 0.76 4.19
C GLU A 76 18.59 2.00 4.84
N GLY A 77 17.26 2.14 4.85
CA GLY A 77 16.57 3.27 5.48
C GLY A 77 16.79 3.35 6.99
N LEU A 78 16.97 2.22 7.67
CA LEU A 78 17.31 2.18 9.09
C LEU A 78 18.76 2.56 9.39
N ARG A 79 19.68 2.26 8.46
CA ARG A 79 21.12 2.55 8.61
C ARG A 79 21.48 3.95 8.15
N GLY A 80 20.79 4.44 7.12
CA GLY A 80 21.07 5.71 6.48
C GLY A 80 20.41 6.89 7.18
N ASN A 81 20.66 8.07 6.62
CA ASN A 81 20.03 9.32 7.03
C ASN A 81 19.22 9.86 5.85
N TYR A 82 17.94 9.52 5.81
CA TYR A 82 17.05 9.82 4.69
C TYR A 82 15.86 10.68 5.10
N GLY A 83 15.70 11.82 4.46
CA GLY A 83 14.54 12.69 4.63
C GLY A 83 14.34 13.13 6.08
N ALA A 84 13.18 12.82 6.64
CA ALA A 84 12.84 13.16 8.02
C ALA A 84 13.18 12.04 9.03
N ASN A 85 13.80 10.96 8.58
CA ASN A 85 14.16 9.80 9.44
C ASN A 85 12.98 9.29 10.29
N ILE A 86 11.81 9.19 9.69
CA ILE A 86 10.58 8.78 10.39
C ILE A 86 10.75 7.40 11.01
N GLY A 87 11.33 6.44 10.25
CA GLY A 87 11.58 5.10 10.76
C GLY A 87 12.40 5.11 12.03
N SER A 88 13.57 5.74 12.02
CA SER A 88 14.45 5.83 13.18
C SER A 88 13.80 6.60 14.35
N THR A 89 13.04 7.65 14.05
CA THR A 89 12.32 8.44 15.07
C THR A 89 11.27 7.60 15.80
N ILE A 90 10.54 6.75 15.09
CA ILE A 90 9.51 5.88 15.70
C ILE A 90 10.16 4.82 16.59
N LEU A 91 11.33 4.32 16.23
CA LEU A 91 12.03 3.24 16.94
C LEU A 91 12.58 3.66 18.30
N LEU A 92 12.92 4.93 18.49
CA LEU A 92 13.59 5.43 19.69
C LEU A 92 12.91 4.97 20.99
N GLY A 93 13.63 4.16 21.78
CA GLY A 93 13.19 3.66 23.09
C GLY A 93 12.07 2.59 23.02
N ARG A 94 11.82 2.00 21.84
CA ARG A 94 10.75 1.02 21.62
C ARG A 94 11.22 -0.21 20.83
N GLU A 95 12.50 -0.53 20.89
CA GLU A 95 13.13 -1.57 20.07
C GLU A 95 12.58 -2.99 20.33
N SER A 96 11.95 -3.23 21.49
CA SER A 96 11.33 -4.52 21.82
C SER A 96 9.87 -4.65 21.39
N ASP A 97 9.21 -3.55 20.99
CA ASP A 97 7.80 -3.58 20.58
C ASP A 97 7.68 -4.01 19.12
N ILE A 98 7.07 -5.16 18.87
CA ILE A 98 6.86 -5.70 17.53
C ILE A 98 5.99 -4.77 16.66
N ASN A 99 4.97 -4.13 17.23
CA ASN A 99 4.12 -3.19 16.51
C ASN A 99 4.92 -1.95 16.09
N CYS A 100 5.81 -1.49 16.98
CA CYS A 100 6.75 -0.42 16.66
C CYS A 100 7.69 -0.83 15.53
N LYS A 101 8.32 -2.03 15.61
CA LYS A 101 9.21 -2.53 14.55
C LYS A 101 8.53 -2.57 13.18
N MET A 102 7.32 -3.10 13.08
CA MET A 102 6.58 -3.20 11.83
C MET A 102 6.39 -1.83 11.16
N ARG A 103 5.99 -0.81 11.94
CA ARG A 103 5.82 0.57 11.46
C ARG A 103 7.16 1.20 11.08
N THR A 104 8.15 1.01 11.91
CA THR A 104 9.51 1.52 11.74
C THR A 104 10.13 1.06 10.42
N TRP A 105 10.14 -0.25 10.17
CA TRP A 105 10.77 -0.82 8.99
C TRP A 105 10.10 -0.36 7.70
N ALA A 106 8.76 -0.31 7.69
CA ALA A 106 8.01 0.19 6.53
C ALA A 106 8.25 1.70 6.29
N ALA A 107 8.29 2.50 7.36
CA ALA A 107 8.59 3.93 7.27
C ALA A 107 10.03 4.17 6.79
N ALA A 108 11.02 3.46 7.34
CA ALA A 108 12.42 3.57 6.94
C ALA A 108 12.65 3.24 5.47
N ALA A 109 12.00 2.19 4.95
CA ALA A 109 12.05 1.86 3.53
C ALA A 109 11.53 3.02 2.65
N SER A 110 10.47 3.70 3.12
CA SER A 110 9.93 4.87 2.43
C SER A 110 10.82 6.11 2.61
N ASP A 111 11.42 6.32 3.78
CA ASP A 111 12.40 7.40 3.99
C ASP A 111 13.52 7.29 2.95
N ALA A 112 14.12 6.10 2.81
CA ALA A 112 15.16 5.85 1.81
C ALA A 112 14.64 6.08 0.38
N ARG A 113 13.52 5.46 0.03
CA ARG A 113 12.96 5.53 -1.33
C ARG A 113 12.60 6.95 -1.75
N MET A 114 11.96 7.73 -0.88
CA MET A 114 11.49 9.09 -1.19
C MET A 114 12.63 10.11 -1.23
N ASN A 115 13.81 9.77 -0.74
CA ASN A 115 14.94 10.69 -0.64
C ASN A 115 16.18 10.21 -1.42
N GLY A 116 15.99 9.48 -2.51
CA GLY A 116 17.00 9.24 -3.52
C GLY A 116 17.82 7.95 -3.38
N CYS A 117 17.41 7.01 -2.51
CA CYS A 117 18.04 5.70 -2.49
C CYS A 117 17.75 4.95 -3.80
N GLU A 118 18.81 4.45 -4.44
CA GLU A 118 18.71 3.77 -5.75
C GLU A 118 18.32 2.29 -5.66
N LYS A 119 18.15 1.74 -4.44
CA LYS A 119 17.74 0.34 -4.28
C LYS A 119 16.35 0.09 -4.86
N PRO A 120 16.17 -1.01 -5.61
CA PRO A 120 14.89 -1.34 -6.21
C PRO A 120 13.84 -1.74 -5.17
N VAL A 121 12.57 -1.57 -5.53
CA VAL A 121 11.42 -2.05 -4.75
C VAL A 121 10.45 -2.80 -5.64
N VAL A 122 9.76 -3.78 -5.09
CA VAL A 122 8.62 -4.42 -5.76
C VAL A 122 7.35 -3.63 -5.42
N ILE A 123 6.70 -3.16 -6.48
CA ILE A 123 5.51 -2.31 -6.39
C ILE A 123 4.24 -3.11 -6.11
N ASN A 124 3.22 -2.45 -5.56
CA ASN A 124 1.84 -2.92 -5.58
C ASN A 124 0.95 -1.80 -6.14
N SER A 125 0.00 -2.14 -7.00
CA SER A 125 -0.98 -1.19 -7.56
C SER A 125 -0.36 0.10 -8.13
N GLY A 126 0.83 -0.02 -8.76
CA GLY A 126 1.53 1.08 -9.41
C GLY A 126 2.40 1.95 -8.50
N SER A 127 2.58 1.59 -7.24
CA SER A 127 3.41 2.37 -6.29
C SER A 127 4.37 1.51 -5.48
N GLY A 128 5.65 1.93 -5.41
CA GLY A 128 6.65 1.29 -4.55
C GLY A 128 6.33 1.41 -3.08
N ASN A 129 5.83 2.56 -2.63
CA ASN A 129 5.39 2.75 -1.25
C ASN A 129 4.24 1.80 -0.86
N GLN A 130 3.31 1.51 -1.78
CA GLN A 130 2.28 0.51 -1.52
C GLN A 130 2.86 -0.90 -1.43
N GLY A 131 3.81 -1.25 -2.30
CA GLY A 131 4.51 -2.54 -2.23
C GLY A 131 5.29 -2.72 -0.92
N ILE A 132 6.02 -1.69 -0.48
CA ILE A 132 6.71 -1.65 0.82
C ILE A 132 5.72 -1.84 1.97
N THR A 133 4.65 -1.04 1.99
CA THR A 133 3.67 -1.03 3.09
C THR A 133 2.91 -2.35 3.18
N ALA A 134 2.57 -2.97 2.06
CA ALA A 134 1.89 -4.26 2.03
C ALA A 134 2.80 -5.43 2.46
N SER A 135 4.12 -5.34 2.25
CA SER A 135 5.01 -6.48 2.48
C SER A 135 5.84 -6.37 3.75
N VAL A 136 6.52 -5.25 3.96
CA VAL A 136 7.53 -5.12 5.04
C VAL A 136 6.95 -5.42 6.43
N PRO A 137 5.78 -4.89 6.86
CA PRO A 137 5.22 -5.21 8.18
C PRO A 137 4.91 -6.70 8.35
N VAL A 138 4.41 -7.36 7.29
CA VAL A 138 4.09 -8.80 7.30
C VAL A 138 5.35 -9.63 7.43
N ILE A 139 6.43 -9.26 6.71
CA ILE A 139 7.72 -9.93 6.77
C ILE A 139 8.35 -9.77 8.16
N VAL A 140 8.34 -8.55 8.70
CA VAL A 140 8.86 -8.27 10.05
C VAL A 140 8.10 -9.09 11.09
N TYR A 141 6.75 -9.10 11.04
CA TYR A 141 5.95 -9.91 11.94
C TYR A 141 6.29 -11.40 11.85
N ALA A 142 6.38 -11.95 10.64
CA ALA A 142 6.69 -13.36 10.45
C ALA A 142 8.07 -13.73 11.02
N ARG A 143 9.09 -12.89 10.80
CA ARG A 143 10.44 -13.08 11.33
C ARG A 143 10.48 -13.03 12.87
N GLU A 144 9.86 -12.01 13.46
CA GLU A 144 9.86 -11.81 14.92
C GLU A 144 9.07 -12.90 15.65
N THR A 145 8.08 -13.52 15.01
CA THR A 145 7.24 -14.57 15.61
C THR A 145 7.62 -16.00 15.17
N GLY A 146 8.71 -16.15 14.42
CA GLY A 146 9.22 -17.46 14.00
C GLY A 146 8.28 -18.21 13.05
N LYS A 147 7.49 -17.50 12.25
CA LYS A 147 6.61 -18.12 11.25
C LYS A 147 7.42 -18.79 10.14
N SER A 148 6.89 -19.89 9.63
CA SER A 148 7.50 -20.61 8.53
C SER A 148 7.49 -19.76 7.25
N HIS A 149 8.38 -20.09 6.32
CA HIS A 149 8.45 -19.41 5.03
C HIS A 149 7.17 -19.59 4.21
N GLU A 150 6.55 -20.77 4.27
CA GLU A 150 5.25 -21.02 3.63
C GLU A 150 4.14 -20.11 4.19
N GLU A 151 4.03 -20.00 5.54
CA GLU A 151 3.07 -19.10 6.17
C GLU A 151 3.27 -17.65 5.72
N LEU A 152 4.52 -17.20 5.64
CA LEU A 152 4.86 -15.87 5.14
C LEU A 152 4.39 -15.65 3.70
N LEU A 153 4.68 -16.57 2.78
CA LEU A 153 4.26 -16.43 1.38
C LEU A 153 2.74 -16.37 1.24
N ARG A 154 2.00 -17.21 1.97
CA ARG A 154 0.54 -17.18 2.00
C ARG A 154 -0.01 -15.85 2.55
N ALA A 155 0.56 -15.35 3.64
CA ALA A 155 0.18 -14.06 4.22
C ALA A 155 0.49 -12.88 3.29
N LEU A 156 1.58 -12.94 2.54
CA LEU A 156 1.89 -11.95 1.50
C LEU A 156 0.89 -12.01 0.34
N CYS A 157 0.36 -13.18 -0.02
CA CYS A 157 -0.77 -13.27 -0.97
C CYS A 157 -1.96 -12.48 -0.43
N VAL A 158 -2.37 -12.71 0.82
CA VAL A 158 -3.48 -11.98 1.45
C VAL A 158 -3.22 -10.48 1.43
N SER A 159 -2.09 -10.03 1.96
CA SER A 159 -1.78 -8.61 2.05
C SER A 159 -1.76 -7.90 0.69
N ASN A 160 -1.07 -8.49 -0.29
CA ASN A 160 -0.98 -7.90 -1.63
C ASN A 160 -2.32 -7.87 -2.35
N LEU A 161 -3.12 -8.94 -2.26
CA LEU A 161 -4.40 -9.02 -2.95
C LEU A 161 -5.48 -8.15 -2.28
N VAL A 162 -5.52 -8.04 -0.95
CA VAL A 162 -6.40 -7.10 -0.24
C VAL A 162 -6.03 -5.67 -0.62
N THR A 163 -4.75 -5.32 -0.63
CA THR A 163 -4.28 -4.00 -1.10
C THR A 163 -4.78 -3.71 -2.53
N THR A 164 -4.62 -4.68 -3.44
CA THR A 164 -5.06 -4.56 -4.83
C THR A 164 -6.58 -4.43 -4.94
N HIS A 165 -7.33 -5.20 -4.16
CA HIS A 165 -8.79 -5.17 -4.13
C HIS A 165 -9.31 -3.79 -3.72
N LEU A 166 -8.80 -3.23 -2.62
CA LEU A 166 -9.11 -1.88 -2.17
C LEU A 166 -8.81 -0.82 -3.25
N LYS A 167 -7.66 -0.93 -3.92
CA LYS A 167 -7.26 0.00 -4.98
C LYS A 167 -8.10 -0.11 -6.24
N THR A 168 -8.75 -1.23 -6.50
CA THR A 168 -9.59 -1.41 -7.70
C THR A 168 -10.73 -0.41 -7.77
N GLY A 169 -11.38 -0.13 -6.64
CA GLY A 169 -12.46 0.87 -6.56
C GLY A 169 -11.99 2.33 -6.54
N ILE A 170 -10.72 2.57 -6.21
CA ILE A 170 -10.13 3.91 -6.03
C ILE A 170 -9.49 4.43 -7.33
N GLY A 171 -8.84 3.56 -8.08
CA GLY A 171 -8.06 3.93 -9.25
C GLY A 171 -6.57 4.15 -8.97
N ARG A 172 -5.79 4.47 -10.01
CA ARG A 172 -4.33 4.59 -9.91
C ARG A 172 -3.88 5.85 -9.20
N LEU A 173 -4.39 6.99 -9.64
CA LEU A 173 -4.09 8.31 -9.09
C LEU A 173 -5.36 8.85 -8.43
N SER A 174 -5.22 9.38 -7.24
CA SER A 174 -6.31 9.98 -6.47
C SER A 174 -5.76 10.73 -5.28
N ALA A 175 -6.53 11.67 -4.76
CA ALA A 175 -6.23 12.32 -3.48
C ALA A 175 -6.17 11.34 -2.30
N TYR A 176 -6.73 10.15 -2.42
CA TYR A 176 -6.61 9.10 -1.40
C TYR A 176 -5.23 8.45 -1.41
N CYS A 177 -4.55 8.47 -0.30
CA CYS A 177 -3.21 7.92 -0.18
C CYS A 177 -3.21 6.38 -0.32
N GLY A 178 -2.46 5.87 -1.30
CA GLY A 178 -2.35 4.42 -1.53
C GLY A 178 -1.73 3.65 -0.37
N ALA A 179 -0.98 4.32 0.51
CA ALA A 179 -0.46 3.73 1.74
C ALA A 179 -1.57 3.22 2.66
N VAL A 180 -2.74 3.88 2.67
CA VAL A 180 -3.91 3.42 3.45
C VAL A 180 -4.34 2.03 3.02
N SER A 181 -4.61 1.83 1.71
CA SER A 181 -4.97 0.50 1.21
C SER A 181 -3.92 -0.56 1.55
N ALA A 182 -2.64 -0.19 1.49
CA ALA A 182 -1.53 -1.11 1.75
C ALA A 182 -1.35 -1.40 3.25
N GLY A 183 -1.58 -0.42 4.14
CA GLY A 183 -1.58 -0.64 5.59
C GLY A 183 -2.72 -1.55 6.04
N VAL A 184 -3.91 -1.38 5.44
CA VAL A 184 -5.04 -2.30 5.63
C VAL A 184 -4.68 -3.71 5.15
N GLY A 185 -4.06 -3.82 3.97
CA GLY A 185 -3.57 -5.09 3.45
C GLY A 185 -2.55 -5.75 4.37
N ALA A 186 -1.62 -4.98 4.93
CA ALA A 186 -0.65 -5.48 5.91
C ALA A 186 -1.35 -6.02 7.17
N GLY A 187 -2.33 -5.28 7.71
CA GLY A 187 -3.16 -5.75 8.83
C GLY A 187 -3.86 -7.08 8.53
N ALA A 188 -4.42 -7.22 7.32
CA ALA A 188 -5.03 -8.46 6.85
C ALA A 188 -4.04 -9.63 6.76
N GLY A 189 -2.82 -9.39 6.23
CA GLY A 189 -1.76 -10.38 6.16
C GLY A 189 -1.28 -10.83 7.55
N ILE A 190 -1.15 -9.90 8.50
CA ILE A 190 -0.80 -10.20 9.89
C ILE A 190 -1.92 -10.98 10.57
N ALA A 191 -3.20 -10.61 10.36
CA ALA A 191 -4.35 -11.37 10.84
C ALA A 191 -4.29 -12.83 10.36
N TYR A 192 -3.95 -13.04 9.08
CA TYR A 192 -3.76 -14.37 8.50
C TYR A 192 -2.63 -15.14 9.19
N LEU A 193 -1.46 -14.53 9.44
CA LEU A 193 -0.34 -15.15 10.18
C LEU A 193 -0.69 -15.53 11.61
N LYS A 194 -1.61 -14.81 12.25
CA LYS A 194 -2.14 -15.12 13.58
C LYS A 194 -3.19 -16.24 13.57
N GLY A 195 -3.48 -16.81 12.40
CA GLY A 195 -4.47 -17.89 12.24
C GLY A 195 -5.88 -17.41 11.91
N GLY A 196 -6.09 -16.09 11.82
CA GLY A 196 -7.36 -15.51 11.36
C GLY A 196 -7.71 -15.93 9.93
N ARG A 197 -9.00 -16.06 9.66
CA ARG A 197 -9.55 -16.33 8.33
C ARG A 197 -10.54 -15.25 7.96
N PHE A 198 -11.50 -15.56 7.09
CA PHE A 198 -12.39 -14.56 6.50
C PHE A 198 -12.97 -13.56 7.52
N GLU A 199 -13.55 -14.03 8.61
CA GLU A 199 -14.19 -13.13 9.59
C GLU A 199 -13.20 -12.16 10.22
N THR A 200 -12.07 -12.65 10.75
CA THR A 200 -11.03 -11.82 11.36
C THR A 200 -10.48 -10.80 10.35
N ILE A 201 -10.21 -11.25 9.13
CA ILE A 201 -9.64 -10.41 8.07
C ILE A 201 -10.66 -9.37 7.62
N ALA A 202 -11.93 -9.75 7.44
CA ALA A 202 -13.01 -8.83 7.04
C ALA A 202 -13.18 -7.70 8.07
N HIS A 203 -13.22 -8.02 9.35
CA HIS A 203 -13.33 -7.00 10.40
C HIS A 203 -12.07 -6.16 10.54
N THR A 204 -10.88 -6.75 10.40
CA THR A 204 -9.62 -5.98 10.34
C THR A 204 -9.65 -4.94 9.22
N VAL A 205 -10.08 -5.35 8.02
CA VAL A 205 -10.20 -4.45 6.87
C VAL A 205 -11.20 -3.33 7.13
N VAL A 206 -12.41 -3.66 7.60
CA VAL A 206 -13.46 -2.66 7.88
C VAL A 206 -13.00 -1.65 8.93
N ASN A 207 -12.47 -2.13 10.06
CA ASN A 207 -12.01 -1.29 11.14
C ASN A 207 -10.89 -0.35 10.68
N ALA A 208 -9.90 -0.87 9.96
CA ALA A 208 -8.76 -0.09 9.48
C ALA A 208 -9.18 0.99 8.46
N ILE A 209 -10.06 0.67 7.52
CA ILE A 209 -10.56 1.63 6.53
C ILE A 209 -11.33 2.75 7.21
N ALA A 210 -12.19 2.43 8.18
CA ALA A 210 -12.99 3.43 8.89
C ALA A 210 -12.12 4.49 9.59
N VAL A 211 -10.92 4.09 10.06
CA VAL A 211 -9.99 4.97 10.78
C VAL A 211 -9.18 5.87 9.84
N THR A 212 -8.72 5.37 8.69
CA THR A 212 -7.67 6.05 7.90
C THR A 212 -8.11 6.60 6.55
N SER A 213 -9.39 6.50 6.19
CA SER A 213 -9.86 6.92 4.84
C SER A 213 -9.69 8.42 4.51
N GLY A 214 -9.25 9.23 5.47
CA GLY A 214 -9.00 10.67 5.29
C GLY A 214 -7.54 11.04 4.99
N ILE A 215 -6.59 10.10 4.93
CA ILE A 215 -5.19 10.43 4.62
C ILE A 215 -5.06 10.75 3.13
N ILE A 216 -4.69 11.99 2.83
CA ILE A 216 -4.54 12.47 1.46
C ILE A 216 -3.17 12.14 0.87
N CYS A 217 -3.12 12.03 -0.47
CA CYS A 217 -1.90 11.89 -1.27
C CYS A 217 -1.55 13.24 -1.90
N ASP A 218 -0.40 13.78 -1.54
CA ASP A 218 0.17 15.03 -2.05
C ASP A 218 1.46 14.79 -2.86
N GLY A 219 1.54 13.65 -3.52
CA GLY A 219 2.69 13.23 -4.32
C GLY A 219 3.75 12.46 -3.53
N ALA A 220 4.87 12.16 -4.18
CA ALA A 220 5.99 11.42 -3.61
C ALA A 220 6.89 12.37 -2.81
N LYS A 221 6.76 12.37 -1.49
CA LYS A 221 7.43 13.30 -0.57
C LYS A 221 7.98 12.57 0.66
N ALA A 222 8.86 13.21 1.42
CA ALA A 222 9.38 12.67 2.67
C ALA A 222 8.26 12.32 3.68
N SER A 223 7.14 13.07 3.68
CA SER A 223 5.96 12.80 4.51
C SER A 223 5.30 11.43 4.25
N CYS A 224 5.59 10.77 3.12
CA CYS A 224 5.06 9.44 2.82
C CYS A 224 5.43 8.41 3.89
N ALA A 225 6.62 8.48 4.47
CA ALA A 225 7.06 7.57 5.52
C ALA A 225 6.14 7.65 6.76
N ALA A 226 5.75 8.85 7.18
CA ALA A 226 4.82 9.05 8.30
C ALA A 226 3.40 8.56 7.96
N LYS A 227 2.93 8.81 6.73
CA LYS A 227 1.63 8.30 6.24
C LYS A 227 1.60 6.77 6.22
N ILE A 228 2.71 6.13 5.85
CA ILE A 228 2.88 4.66 5.90
C ILE A 228 2.80 4.17 7.33
N ALA A 229 3.56 4.76 8.25
CA ALA A 229 3.53 4.36 9.66
C ALA A 229 2.11 4.44 10.24
N ALA A 230 1.39 5.53 9.99
CA ALA A 230 0.00 5.71 10.43
C ALA A 230 -0.96 4.67 9.79
N SER A 231 -0.74 4.35 8.51
CA SER A 231 -1.57 3.38 7.80
C SER A 231 -1.35 1.95 8.30
N VAL A 232 -0.11 1.58 8.60
CA VAL A 232 0.22 0.28 9.23
C VAL A 232 -0.38 0.21 10.63
N ASP A 233 -0.27 1.28 11.41
CA ASP A 233 -0.85 1.37 12.76
C ASP A 233 -2.37 1.16 12.75
N ALA A 234 -3.07 1.74 11.78
CA ALA A 234 -4.50 1.52 11.61
C ALA A 234 -4.85 0.06 11.24
N GLY A 235 -4.04 -0.59 10.42
CA GLY A 235 -4.19 -2.03 10.12
C GLY A 235 -4.04 -2.89 11.38
N LEU A 236 -3.04 -2.59 12.20
CA LEU A 236 -2.79 -3.28 13.48
C LEU A 236 -3.90 -2.99 14.50
N LEU A 237 -4.36 -1.73 14.60
CA LEU A 237 -5.46 -1.34 15.45
C LEU A 237 -6.76 -2.07 15.05
N GLY A 238 -7.04 -2.14 13.74
CA GLY A 238 -8.22 -2.82 13.21
C GLY A 238 -8.28 -4.29 13.60
N LEU A 239 -7.12 -4.98 13.58
CA LEU A 239 -6.98 -6.35 14.06
C LEU A 239 -7.15 -6.44 15.57
N ALA A 240 -6.46 -5.60 16.34
CA ALA A 240 -6.51 -5.60 17.80
C ALA A 240 -7.93 -5.32 18.33
N MET A 241 -8.68 -4.44 17.67
CA MET A 241 -10.09 -4.21 17.98
C MET A 241 -10.89 -5.50 17.90
N PHE A 242 -10.78 -6.21 16.76
CA PHE A 242 -11.52 -7.46 16.57
C PHE A 242 -11.11 -8.54 17.56
N GLU A 243 -9.82 -8.71 17.82
CA GLU A 243 -9.29 -9.66 18.82
C GLU A 243 -9.79 -9.36 20.25
N SER A 244 -10.11 -8.10 20.53
CA SER A 244 -10.69 -7.65 21.82
C SER A 244 -12.22 -7.69 21.84
N GLY A 245 -12.86 -8.24 20.81
CA GLY A 245 -14.32 -8.32 20.71
C GLY A 245 -14.99 -7.01 20.29
N ASN A 246 -14.22 -6.03 19.74
CA ASN A 246 -14.72 -4.74 19.33
C ASN A 246 -14.65 -4.60 17.80
N GLN A 247 -15.62 -3.89 17.24
CA GLN A 247 -15.69 -3.63 15.79
C GLN A 247 -16.59 -2.44 15.49
N PHE A 248 -16.45 -1.86 14.30
CA PHE A 248 -17.43 -0.94 13.74
C PHE A 248 -18.54 -1.72 13.05
N PHE A 249 -19.77 -1.20 13.15
CA PHE A 249 -20.96 -1.81 12.59
C PHE A 249 -21.47 -1.06 11.36
N GLY A 250 -22.23 -1.75 10.53
CA GLY A 250 -22.93 -1.10 9.43
C GLY A 250 -23.87 0.00 9.93
N GLY A 251 -23.60 1.23 9.50
CA GLY A 251 -24.26 2.44 10.00
C GLY A 251 -23.32 3.40 10.74
N ASP A 252 -22.13 2.93 11.15
CA ASP A 252 -21.12 3.80 11.74
C ASP A 252 -20.44 4.63 10.63
N GLY A 253 -20.99 5.78 10.33
CA GLY A 253 -20.46 6.67 9.30
C GLY A 253 -20.45 6.02 7.90
N ILE A 254 -19.24 5.84 7.35
CA ILE A 254 -19.04 5.25 6.01
C ILE A 254 -19.09 3.72 6.01
N VAL A 255 -19.08 3.08 7.17
CA VAL A 255 -19.12 1.62 7.29
C VAL A 255 -20.50 1.10 6.85
N LYS A 256 -20.48 0.06 6.02
CA LYS A 256 -21.69 -0.62 5.54
C LYS A 256 -21.72 -2.07 6.05
N LYS A 257 -22.88 -2.69 6.01
CA LYS A 257 -23.02 -4.11 6.33
C LYS A 257 -22.20 -4.94 5.32
N GLY A 258 -21.21 -5.64 5.83
CA GLY A 258 -20.28 -6.47 5.03
C GLY A 258 -19.06 -5.71 4.51
N VAL A 259 -17.93 -6.41 4.44
CA VAL A 259 -16.64 -5.85 4.05
C VAL A 259 -16.64 -5.32 2.62
N GLU A 260 -17.22 -6.03 1.68
CA GLU A 260 -17.27 -5.65 0.26
C GLU A 260 -18.06 -4.34 0.06
N ASN A 261 -19.18 -4.19 0.76
CA ASN A 261 -19.98 -2.96 0.69
C ASN A 261 -19.23 -1.76 1.30
N THR A 262 -18.43 -1.97 2.34
CA THR A 262 -17.60 -0.92 2.93
C THR A 262 -16.48 -0.53 1.97
N ILE A 263 -15.79 -1.49 1.35
CA ILE A 263 -14.78 -1.26 0.31
C ILE A 263 -15.37 -0.47 -0.86
N ALA A 264 -16.54 -0.88 -1.36
CA ALA A 264 -17.22 -0.20 -2.46
C ALA A 264 -17.62 1.25 -2.08
N THR A 265 -18.05 1.46 -0.84
CA THR A 265 -18.41 2.80 -0.32
C THR A 265 -17.20 3.73 -0.28
N VAL A 266 -16.06 3.24 0.21
CA VAL A 266 -14.79 4.01 0.21
C VAL A 266 -14.33 4.29 -1.22
N GLY A 267 -14.38 3.31 -2.11
CA GLY A 267 -14.07 3.50 -3.53
C GLY A 267 -14.93 4.59 -4.19
N LYS A 268 -16.24 4.61 -3.88
CA LYS A 268 -17.15 5.65 -4.38
C LYS A 268 -16.83 7.02 -3.79
N LEU A 269 -16.59 7.09 -2.46
CA LEU A 269 -16.20 8.33 -1.79
C LEU A 269 -14.96 8.94 -2.43
N VAL A 270 -13.94 8.12 -2.67
CA VAL A 270 -12.69 8.58 -3.28
C VAL A 270 -12.90 9.04 -4.71
N ARG A 271 -13.52 8.21 -5.54
CA ARG A 271 -13.67 8.50 -6.98
C ARG A 271 -14.51 9.73 -7.26
N ILE A 272 -15.57 9.94 -6.48
CA ILE A 272 -16.51 11.04 -6.68
C ILE A 272 -16.23 12.19 -5.70
N GLY A 273 -16.11 11.87 -4.40
CA GLY A 273 -16.01 12.89 -3.36
C GLY A 273 -14.65 13.58 -3.31
N MET A 274 -13.56 12.88 -3.68
CA MET A 274 -12.21 13.45 -3.64
C MET A 274 -11.72 14.00 -5.00
N GLU A 275 -12.53 14.01 -6.04
CA GLU A 275 -12.11 14.53 -7.36
C GLU A 275 -11.68 16.00 -7.30
N GLN A 276 -12.42 16.83 -6.60
CA GLN A 276 -12.05 18.23 -6.44
C GLN A 276 -10.85 18.41 -5.51
N THR A 277 -10.77 17.59 -4.49
CA THR A 277 -9.59 17.56 -3.58
C THR A 277 -8.31 17.24 -4.35
N ASP A 278 -8.36 16.31 -5.30
CA ASP A 278 -7.21 15.94 -6.14
C ASP A 278 -6.76 17.12 -7.01
N LYS A 279 -7.70 17.80 -7.64
CA LYS A 279 -7.42 19.02 -8.44
C LYS A 279 -6.82 20.14 -7.60
N GLU A 280 -7.36 20.37 -6.41
CA GLU A 280 -6.88 21.40 -5.49
C GLU A 280 -5.47 21.09 -4.97
N ILE A 281 -5.18 19.85 -4.63
CA ILE A 281 -3.83 19.44 -4.24
C ILE A 281 -2.83 19.72 -5.36
N ILE A 282 -3.18 19.44 -6.62
CA ILE A 282 -2.33 19.73 -7.77
C ILE A 282 -2.08 21.24 -7.90
N HIS A 283 -3.12 22.08 -7.75
CA HIS A 283 -3.01 23.54 -7.77
C HIS A 283 -2.03 24.02 -6.69
N LEU A 284 -2.26 23.62 -5.43
CA LEU A 284 -1.40 23.99 -4.30
C LEU A 284 0.07 23.58 -4.51
N MET A 285 0.30 22.41 -5.11
CA MET A 285 1.65 21.94 -5.41
C MET A 285 2.32 22.74 -6.54
N MET A 286 1.55 23.39 -7.42
CA MET A 286 2.08 24.22 -8.51
C MET A 286 2.33 25.67 -8.08
N GLU A 287 1.70 26.14 -6.99
CA GLU A 287 1.89 27.47 -6.41
C GLU A 287 3.17 27.58 -5.56
N ALA A 288 3.75 26.46 -5.15
CA ALA A 288 4.97 26.39 -4.34
C ALA A 288 6.21 26.36 -5.22
#